data_b96157cc9a60d92dc7a386d7c50cb5db
#
_entry.id   b96157cc9a60d92dc7a386d7c50cb5db
#
_cell.length_a   1.000
_cell.length_b   1.000
_cell.length_c   1.000
_cell.angle_alpha   90.00
_cell.angle_beta   90.00
_cell.angle_gamma   90.00
#
_symmetry.space_group_name_H-M   'P 1'
#
loop_
_entity.id
_entity.type
_entity.pdbx_description
1 polymer ?
#
loop_
_entity_poly.entity_id
_entity_poly.type
_entity_poly.pdbx_seq_one_letter_code
_entity_poly.pdbx_strand_id
1 'polypeptide(L)'
;MRNQIFTEHGIRWTPLIQLPYMDLQRFIVIDPMHNLYLGTAKRVMKEWTSGESPLISNNDLKKIQSIVDTTPPPSDIGRIPLKIASRFAGFSADQWKSWCLIYSTLALRDILPERHRQY
;
A
#
# COMPACT_ATOMS: atom_id res chain seq x y z
N MET A 1 -26.20 10.34 20.83
CA MET A 1 -26.18 10.72 19.41
C MET A 1 -24.76 10.76 18.79
N ARG A 2 -23.78 11.57 19.29
CA ARG A 2 -22.41 11.64 18.68
C ARG A 2 -21.67 10.30 18.67
N ASN A 3 -21.73 9.52 19.73
CA ASN A 3 -21.07 8.21 19.83
C ASN A 3 -21.76 7.13 18.97
N GLN A 4 -23.07 7.20 18.79
CA GLN A 4 -23.82 6.26 17.94
C GLN A 4 -23.44 6.41 16.47
N ILE A 5 -23.35 7.63 15.96
CA ILE A 5 -22.96 7.90 14.56
C ILE A 5 -21.53 7.36 14.29
N PHE A 6 -20.62 7.47 15.26
CA PHE A 6 -19.29 6.91 15.11
C PHE A 6 -19.31 5.37 15.08
N THR A 7 -20.10 4.74 15.95
CA THR A 7 -20.19 3.28 16.04
C THR A 7 -20.85 2.67 14.80
N GLU A 8 -21.89 3.33 14.27
CA GLU A 8 -22.66 2.81 13.12
C GLU A 8 -22.03 3.15 11.76
N HIS A 9 -21.40 4.33 11.65
CA HIS A 9 -20.94 4.85 10.36
C HIS A 9 -19.47 5.24 10.31
N GLY A 10 -18.73 5.09 11.41
CA GLY A 10 -17.31 5.49 11.49
C GLY A 10 -17.06 7.00 11.41
N ILE A 11 -18.12 7.81 11.49
CA ILE A 11 -18.05 9.27 11.30
C ILE A 11 -17.82 9.95 12.65
N ARG A 12 -16.73 10.69 12.79
CA ARG A 12 -16.44 11.52 13.95
C ARG A 12 -16.96 12.94 13.74
N TRP A 13 -17.67 13.44 14.75
CA TRP A 13 -18.04 14.86 14.75
C TRP A 13 -16.78 15.74 14.90
N THR A 14 -16.73 16.83 14.14
CA THR A 14 -15.69 17.85 14.23
C THR A 14 -16.31 19.24 14.31
N PRO A 15 -15.73 20.18 15.10
CA PRO A 15 -16.17 21.57 15.13
C PRO A 15 -16.08 22.27 13.77
N LEU A 16 -15.25 21.79 12.86
CA LEU A 16 -15.09 22.34 11.50
C LEU A 16 -16.39 22.37 10.70
N ILE A 17 -17.34 21.46 11.01
CA ILE A 17 -18.67 21.43 10.39
C ILE A 17 -19.49 22.72 10.64
N GLN A 18 -19.18 23.46 11.71
CA GLN A 18 -19.86 24.69 12.08
C GLN A 18 -19.35 25.93 11.34
N LEU A 19 -18.24 25.79 10.61
CA LEU A 19 -17.69 26.91 9.86
C LEU A 19 -18.49 27.11 8.56
N PRO A 20 -19.06 28.32 8.33
CA PRO A 20 -19.98 28.54 7.20
C PRO A 20 -19.32 28.46 5.83
N TYR A 21 -17.96 28.50 5.79
CA TYR A 21 -17.15 28.38 4.58
C TYR A 21 -16.53 26.97 4.39
N MET A 22 -16.81 26.03 5.32
CA MET A 22 -16.24 24.69 5.27
C MET A 22 -17.22 23.71 4.65
N ASP A 23 -16.95 23.31 3.41
CA ASP A 23 -17.61 22.19 2.75
C ASP A 23 -16.76 20.94 2.92
N LEU A 24 -17.12 20.10 3.88
CA LEU A 24 -16.33 18.88 4.21
C LEU A 24 -16.21 17.92 3.02
N GLN A 25 -17.19 17.85 2.14
CA GLN A 25 -17.12 16.96 0.97
C GLN A 25 -16.07 17.42 -0.03
N ARG A 26 -15.82 18.72 -0.12
CA ARG A 26 -14.83 19.33 -1.02
C ARG A 26 -13.46 19.49 -0.40
N PHE A 27 -13.39 19.68 0.93
CA PHE A 27 -12.15 19.93 1.65
C PHE A 27 -11.47 18.66 2.16
N ILE A 28 -12.22 17.54 2.30
CA ILE A 28 -11.62 16.26 2.66
C ILE A 28 -11.01 15.65 1.40
N VAL A 29 -9.69 15.64 1.35
CA VAL A 29 -8.90 15.01 0.29
C VAL A 29 -8.46 13.63 0.76
N ILE A 30 -8.62 12.62 -0.09
CA ILE A 30 -8.04 11.30 0.14
C ILE A 30 -6.53 11.42 -0.03
N ASP A 31 -5.79 11.18 1.05
CA ASP A 31 -4.35 11.14 1.00
C ASP A 31 -3.87 9.86 0.31
N PRO A 32 -3.29 9.94 -0.91
CA PRO A 32 -2.85 8.76 -1.64
C PRO A 32 -1.72 8.02 -0.94
N MET A 33 -0.90 8.69 -0.13
CA MET A 33 0.18 8.05 0.60
C MET A 33 -0.35 7.07 1.66
N HIS A 34 -1.34 7.48 2.45
CA HIS A 34 -1.91 6.62 3.48
C HIS A 34 -2.96 5.65 2.93
N ASN A 35 -3.79 6.08 1.99
CA ASN A 35 -4.86 5.25 1.45
C ASN A 35 -4.33 4.24 0.43
N LEU A 36 -3.65 4.70 -0.62
CA LEU A 36 -3.22 3.85 -1.72
C LEU A 36 -1.99 3.02 -1.36
N TYR A 37 -0.90 3.67 -0.93
CA TYR A 37 0.35 2.95 -0.71
C TYR A 37 0.38 2.21 0.63
N LEU A 38 0.16 2.89 1.74
CA LEU A 38 0.18 2.25 3.06
C LEU A 38 -1.04 1.35 3.31
N GLY A 39 -2.21 1.70 2.78
CA GLY A 39 -3.44 0.94 2.91
C GLY A 39 -3.55 -0.17 1.85
N THR A 40 -3.88 0.20 0.62
CA THR A 40 -4.24 -0.76 -0.44
C THR A 40 -3.06 -1.63 -0.86
N ALA A 41 -1.89 -1.08 -1.17
CA ALA A 41 -0.75 -1.86 -1.63
C ALA A 41 -0.28 -2.87 -0.56
N LYS A 42 -0.21 -2.44 0.68
CA LYS A 42 0.11 -3.32 1.82
C LYS A 42 -0.91 -4.45 1.98
N ARG A 43 -2.20 -4.14 1.85
CA ARG A 43 -3.27 -5.14 1.94
C ARG A 43 -3.18 -6.16 0.81
N VAL A 44 -3.03 -5.71 -0.42
CA VAL A 44 -2.88 -6.59 -1.59
C VAL A 44 -1.69 -7.53 -1.41
N MET A 45 -0.52 -7.02 -1.01
CA MET A 45 0.64 -7.85 -0.77
C MET A 45 0.41 -8.88 0.34
N LYS A 46 -0.30 -8.50 1.40
CA LYS A 46 -0.67 -9.41 2.49
C LYS A 46 -1.60 -10.51 1.97
N GLU A 47 -2.64 -10.20 1.20
CA GLU A 47 -3.58 -11.18 0.64
C GLU A 47 -2.85 -12.16 -0.29
N TRP A 48 -1.93 -11.68 -1.12
CA TRP A 48 -1.18 -12.52 -2.05
C TRP A 48 -0.17 -13.46 -1.37
N THR A 49 0.30 -13.13 -0.17
CA THR A 49 1.29 -13.92 0.57
C THR A 49 0.70 -14.76 1.68
N SER A 50 -0.61 -14.68 1.94
CA SER A 50 -1.29 -15.40 3.03
C SER A 50 -2.24 -16.47 2.51
N GLY A 51 -2.67 -17.37 3.43
CA GLY A 51 -3.59 -18.48 3.13
C GLY A 51 -2.90 -19.82 2.90
N GLU A 52 -3.70 -20.85 2.68
CA GLU A 52 -3.21 -22.23 2.45
C GLU A 52 -2.57 -22.41 1.07
N SER A 53 -2.98 -21.60 0.08
CA SER A 53 -2.42 -21.58 -1.27
C SER A 53 -2.13 -20.13 -1.69
N PRO A 54 -1.04 -19.53 -1.18
CA PRO A 54 -0.72 -18.14 -1.46
C PRO A 54 -0.35 -17.96 -2.94
N LEU A 55 -0.77 -16.83 -3.51
CA LEU A 55 -0.43 -16.48 -4.88
C LEU A 55 1.07 -16.23 -5.05
N ILE A 56 1.73 -15.71 -4.03
CA ILE A 56 3.17 -15.50 -3.92
C ILE A 56 3.71 -16.41 -2.83
N SER A 57 4.46 -17.43 -3.23
CA SER A 57 5.08 -18.36 -2.30
C SER A 57 6.30 -17.76 -1.58
N ASN A 58 6.78 -18.43 -0.52
CA ASN A 58 8.03 -18.05 0.14
C ASN A 58 9.25 -18.07 -0.79
N ASN A 59 9.27 -18.95 -1.78
CA ASN A 59 10.32 -18.98 -2.78
C ASN A 59 10.23 -17.77 -3.72
N ASP A 60 9.03 -17.38 -4.08
CA ASP A 60 8.81 -16.18 -4.91
C ASP A 60 9.18 -14.91 -4.14
N LEU A 61 8.89 -14.84 -2.84
CA LEU A 61 9.36 -13.73 -1.99
C LEU A 61 10.90 -13.61 -1.98
N LYS A 62 11.64 -14.74 -2.00
CA LYS A 62 13.11 -14.71 -2.13
C LYS A 62 13.57 -14.19 -3.49
N LYS A 63 12.88 -14.56 -4.58
CA LYS A 63 13.18 -14.02 -5.91
C LYS A 63 12.90 -12.51 -5.96
N ILE A 64 11.76 -12.07 -5.42
CA ILE A 64 11.41 -10.66 -5.29
C ILE A 64 12.51 -9.90 -4.54
N GLN A 65 12.96 -10.44 -3.41
CA GLN A 65 14.04 -9.83 -2.63
C GLN A 65 15.33 -9.70 -3.44
N SER A 66 15.71 -10.74 -4.17
CA SER A 66 16.90 -10.71 -5.03
C SER A 66 16.81 -9.63 -6.10
N ILE A 67 15.64 -9.44 -6.71
CA ILE A 67 15.41 -8.37 -7.70
C ILE A 67 15.55 -6.99 -7.06
N VAL A 68 14.96 -6.79 -5.88
CA VAL A 68 15.08 -5.52 -5.15
C VAL A 68 16.55 -5.24 -4.79
N ASP A 69 17.29 -6.25 -4.34
CA ASP A 69 18.69 -6.10 -3.91
C ASP A 69 19.64 -5.81 -5.09
N THR A 70 19.31 -6.30 -6.28
CA THR A 70 20.14 -6.13 -7.50
C THR A 70 19.72 -4.94 -8.37
N THR A 71 18.55 -4.35 -8.12
CA THR A 71 18.06 -3.21 -8.88
C THR A 71 18.42 -1.90 -8.16
N PRO A 72 19.38 -1.11 -8.66
CA PRO A 72 19.75 0.15 -8.03
C PRO A 72 18.58 1.15 -8.11
N PRO A 73 18.25 1.83 -7.00
CA PRO A 73 17.22 2.86 -7.03
C PRO A 73 17.69 4.08 -7.84
N PRO A 74 16.77 4.81 -8.48
CA PRO A 74 17.06 6.14 -8.98
C PRO A 74 17.60 7.05 -7.87
N SER A 75 18.49 7.98 -8.21
CA SER A 75 19.20 8.84 -7.24
C SER A 75 18.30 9.77 -6.42
N ASP A 76 17.10 10.04 -6.91
CA ASP A 76 16.09 10.90 -6.31
C ASP A 76 15.09 10.15 -5.41
N ILE A 77 15.22 8.83 -5.28
CA ILE A 77 14.34 8.00 -4.44
C ILE A 77 14.95 7.81 -3.05
N GLY A 78 14.29 8.38 -2.04
CA GLY A 78 14.81 8.41 -0.67
C GLY A 78 14.69 7.10 0.12
N ARG A 79 13.63 6.34 -0.05
CA ARG A 79 13.37 5.13 0.75
C ARG A 79 12.98 3.94 -0.12
N ILE A 80 13.85 2.95 -0.15
CA ILE A 80 13.67 1.70 -0.90
C ILE A 80 13.13 0.58 0.00
N PRO A 81 12.38 -0.40 -0.56
CA PRO A 81 11.78 -1.51 0.20
C PRO A 81 12.80 -2.65 0.45
N LEU A 82 13.90 -2.37 1.13
CA LEU A 82 15.06 -3.27 1.29
C LEU A 82 14.75 -4.67 1.87
N LYS A 83 13.66 -4.84 2.59
CA LYS A 83 13.31 -6.13 3.24
C LYS A 83 11.91 -6.56 2.89
N ILE A 84 11.59 -6.53 1.59
CA ILE A 84 10.24 -6.86 1.10
C ILE A 84 9.84 -8.30 1.47
N ALA A 85 10.76 -9.26 1.42
CA ALA A 85 10.45 -10.66 1.70
C ALA A 85 10.17 -10.95 3.18
N SER A 86 10.69 -10.15 4.10
CA SER A 86 10.63 -10.46 5.54
C SER A 86 9.90 -9.44 6.40
N ARG A 87 9.80 -8.18 5.97
CA ARG A 87 9.30 -7.08 6.80
C ARG A 87 8.38 -6.10 6.09
N PHE A 88 7.76 -6.46 4.98
CA PHE A 88 6.88 -5.55 4.25
C PHE A 88 5.73 -5.00 5.11
N ALA A 89 5.26 -5.76 6.11
CA ALA A 89 4.21 -5.31 7.03
C ALA A 89 4.57 -4.02 7.80
N GLY A 90 5.86 -3.77 8.02
CA GLY A 90 6.40 -2.59 8.71
C GLY A 90 6.86 -1.46 7.80
N PHE A 91 6.64 -1.54 6.50
CA PHE A 91 7.03 -0.49 5.57
C PHE A 91 6.26 0.81 5.80
N SER A 92 6.96 1.93 5.67
CA SER A 92 6.35 3.25 5.60
C SER A 92 5.59 3.44 4.29
N ALA A 93 4.72 4.46 4.23
CA ALA A 93 4.00 4.80 3.01
C ALA A 93 4.95 5.11 1.83
N ASP A 94 6.08 5.75 2.11
CA ASP A 94 7.11 6.08 1.11
C ASP A 94 7.83 4.83 0.57
N GLN A 95 8.09 3.83 1.41
CA GLN A 95 8.61 2.54 0.96
C GLN A 95 7.59 1.77 0.10
N TRP A 96 6.31 1.82 0.45
CA TRP A 96 5.25 1.27 -0.37
C TRP A 96 5.08 2.00 -1.71
N LYS A 97 5.24 3.32 -1.73
CA LYS A 97 5.27 4.11 -2.96
C LYS A 97 6.39 3.65 -3.87
N SER A 98 7.62 3.56 -3.35
CA SER A 98 8.78 3.08 -4.11
C SER A 98 8.59 1.64 -4.62
N TRP A 99 8.01 0.76 -3.79
CA TRP A 99 7.61 -0.58 -4.21
C TRP A 99 6.66 -0.55 -5.41
N CYS A 100 5.54 0.18 -5.30
CA CYS A 100 4.52 0.21 -6.35
C CYS A 100 5.01 0.82 -7.66
N LEU A 101 5.78 1.92 -7.59
CA LEU A 101 6.15 2.68 -8.78
C LEU A 101 7.38 2.14 -9.50
N ILE A 102 8.27 1.43 -8.80
CA ILE A 102 9.57 1.03 -9.35
C ILE A 102 9.73 -0.48 -9.38
N TYR A 103 9.64 -1.12 -8.20
CA TYR A 103 10.06 -2.51 -8.05
C TYR A 103 8.99 -3.52 -8.42
N SER A 104 7.70 -3.24 -8.15
CA SER A 104 6.62 -4.21 -8.33
C SER A 104 6.49 -4.70 -9.77
N THR A 105 6.64 -3.81 -10.73
CA THR A 105 6.54 -4.15 -12.16
C THR A 105 7.62 -5.15 -12.57
N LEU A 106 8.84 -4.96 -12.11
CA LEU A 106 9.96 -5.86 -12.39
C LEU A 106 9.84 -7.17 -11.61
N ALA A 107 9.58 -7.05 -10.31
CA ALA A 107 9.62 -8.17 -9.39
C ALA A 107 8.44 -9.14 -9.54
N LEU A 108 7.27 -8.65 -9.94
CA LEU A 108 6.06 -9.46 -10.07
C LEU A 108 5.81 -9.98 -11.49
N ARG A 109 6.57 -9.50 -12.46
CA ARG A 109 6.40 -9.82 -13.88
C ARG A 109 6.34 -11.32 -14.17
N ASP A 110 7.26 -12.08 -13.60
CA ASP A 110 7.40 -13.52 -13.88
C ASP A 110 6.78 -14.40 -12.77
N ILE A 111 6.20 -13.78 -11.74
CA ILE A 111 5.62 -14.46 -10.58
C ILE A 111 4.10 -14.50 -10.68
N LEU A 112 3.47 -13.36 -11.02
CA LEU A 112 2.02 -13.29 -11.11
C LEU A 112 1.50 -13.95 -12.39
N PRO A 113 0.39 -14.71 -12.30
CA PRO A 113 -0.35 -15.18 -13.48
C PRO A 113 -0.74 -14.02 -14.40
N GLU A 114 -0.78 -14.28 -15.70
CA GLU A 114 -1.04 -13.26 -16.73
C GLU A 114 -2.32 -12.45 -16.48
N ARG A 115 -3.37 -13.11 -15.98
CA ARG A 115 -4.64 -12.45 -15.59
C ARG A 115 -4.50 -11.35 -14.54
N HIS A 116 -3.40 -11.33 -13.78
CA HIS A 116 -3.10 -10.31 -12.75
C HIS A 116 -2.07 -9.28 -13.23
N ARG A 117 -1.59 -9.38 -14.46
CA ARG A 117 -0.58 -8.48 -15.06
C ARG A 117 -1.16 -7.47 -16.05
N GLN A 118 -2.46 -7.58 -16.38
CA GLN A 118 -3.11 -6.79 -17.44
C GLN A 118 -3.66 -5.42 -16.97
N TYR A 119 -3.22 -4.91 -15.79
CA TYR A 119 -3.69 -3.62 -15.25
C TYR A 119 -2.54 -2.71 -14.92
#